data_e1e024d8524a61ff2af55f38924e7e07
#
_entry.id   e1e024d8524a61ff2af55f38924e7e07
#
_cell.length_a   1.000
_cell.length_b   1.000
_cell.length_c   1.000
_cell.angle_alpha   90.00
_cell.angle_beta   90.00
_cell.angle_gamma   90.00
#
_symmetry.space_group_name_H-M   'P 1'
#
loop_
_entity.id
_entity.type
_entity.pdbx_description
1 polymer ?
#
loop_
_entity_poly.entity_id
_entity_poly.type
_entity_poly.pdbx_seq_one_letter_code
_entity_poly.pdbx_strand_id
1 'polypeptide(L)'
;MIRLFLYALLAITTGLLVTLALARDPGYLLLSWGNATFETSLFALFVAMVLLLIAARLVYLLLSWLNPLNLVRAGRQWSAARAARKALNAQNDVEEQQLELMHRLASLSEEPGTKVSALRRFWKRHTRGMEPGDELISACVQAYMRIGALQDAVTMFESALEARWSDSLVRRYSLLSLRVDDAQAVRQLQKAESWLSARTEDGVLLLAAGRLALRASLWGKARDYFERSLRVSADVEAYAELARLLQNLKEQDREPRALAAATRAMSAGLPQFPQPG
;
A
#
# COMPACT_ATOMS: atom_id res chain seq x y z
N MET A 1 30.92 25.83 8.63
CA MET A 1 31.28 26.85 9.61
C MET A 1 32.72 27.34 9.49
N ILE A 2 33.73 26.48 9.41
CA ILE A 2 35.18 26.85 9.27
C ILE A 2 35.47 27.70 8.03
N ARG A 3 34.87 27.42 6.87
CA ARG A 3 35.06 28.20 5.65
C ARG A 3 34.50 29.64 5.75
N LEU A 4 33.35 29.80 6.41
CA LEU A 4 32.76 31.11 6.66
C LEU A 4 33.63 31.95 7.61
N PHE A 5 34.20 31.34 8.63
CA PHE A 5 35.15 31.99 9.56
C PHE A 5 36.43 32.41 8.85
N LEU A 6 37.01 31.57 7.98
CA LEU A 6 38.17 31.88 7.17
C LEU A 6 37.95 33.07 6.21
N TYR A 7 36.78 33.10 5.53
CA TYR A 7 36.41 34.24 4.67
C TYR A 7 36.19 35.53 5.46
N ALA A 8 35.59 35.45 6.64
CA ALA A 8 35.44 36.63 7.53
C ALA A 8 36.80 37.14 8.02
N LEU A 9 37.69 36.25 8.44
CA LEU A 9 39.04 36.61 8.86
C LEU A 9 39.86 37.24 7.71
N LEU A 10 39.78 36.66 6.51
CA LEU A 10 40.46 37.19 5.33
C LEU A 10 39.94 38.59 4.95
N ALA A 11 38.61 38.78 5.04
CA ALA A 11 37.98 40.08 4.76
C ALA A 11 38.38 41.16 5.77
N ILE A 12 38.48 40.78 7.06
CA ILE A 12 38.91 41.72 8.13
C ILE A 12 40.40 42.10 7.96
N THR A 13 41.27 41.12 7.67
CA THR A 13 42.69 41.39 7.51
C THR A 13 43.00 42.19 6.23
N THR A 14 42.33 41.92 5.12
CA THR A 14 42.42 42.70 3.89
C THR A 14 41.85 44.12 4.11
N GLY A 15 40.74 44.27 4.77
CA GLY A 15 40.19 45.58 5.10
C GLY A 15 41.10 46.43 5.98
N LEU A 16 41.76 45.81 6.98
CA LEU A 16 42.73 46.48 7.84
C LEU A 16 43.99 46.93 7.10
N LEU A 17 44.52 46.09 6.20
CA LEU A 17 45.69 46.41 5.33
C LEU A 17 45.39 47.56 4.39
N VAL A 18 44.20 47.58 3.78
CA VAL A 18 43.75 48.65 2.86
C VAL A 18 43.59 49.96 3.61
N THR A 19 42.97 49.95 4.83
CA THR A 19 42.82 51.14 5.65
C THR A 19 44.16 51.74 6.09
N LEU A 20 45.13 50.88 6.47
CA LEU A 20 46.50 51.32 6.82
C LEU A 20 47.27 51.90 5.61
N ALA A 21 47.07 51.35 4.41
CA ALA A 21 47.67 51.85 3.20
C ALA A 21 47.10 53.22 2.76
N LEU A 22 45.78 53.39 2.85
CA LEU A 22 45.11 54.67 2.49
C LEU A 22 45.29 55.77 3.55
N ALA A 23 45.57 55.43 4.80
CA ALA A 23 45.82 56.42 5.86
C ALA A 23 47.18 57.14 5.67
N ARG A 24 48.08 56.60 4.89
CA ARG A 24 49.40 57.22 4.61
C ARG A 24 49.40 58.32 3.54
N ASP A 25 48.45 58.28 2.59
CA ASP A 25 48.25 59.31 1.55
C ASP A 25 46.75 59.50 1.28
N PRO A 26 46.15 60.57 1.84
CA PRO A 26 44.74 60.88 1.58
C PRO A 26 44.60 61.53 0.18
N GLY A 27 44.46 60.67 -0.84
CA GLY A 27 44.12 61.14 -2.19
C GLY A 27 42.72 61.77 -2.16
N TYR A 28 42.59 62.99 -2.72
CA TYR A 28 41.33 63.68 -2.91
C TYR A 28 40.77 63.42 -4.31
N LEU A 29 39.48 63.10 -4.36
CA LEU A 29 38.78 62.98 -5.62
C LEU A 29 37.85 64.16 -5.75
N LEU A 30 38.06 65.02 -6.76
CA LEU A 30 37.24 66.15 -7.10
C LEU A 30 36.32 65.79 -8.27
N LEU A 31 35.02 65.58 -8.00
CA LEU A 31 34.01 65.36 -9.02
C LEU A 31 33.26 66.67 -9.19
N SER A 32 33.41 67.30 -10.36
CA SER A 32 32.68 68.52 -10.77
C SER A 32 31.62 68.15 -11.80
N TRP A 33 30.35 68.37 -11.47
CA TRP A 33 29.25 68.21 -12.41
C TRP A 33 28.39 69.47 -12.41
N GLY A 34 28.54 70.28 -13.49
CA GLY A 34 27.84 71.57 -13.61
C GLY A 34 28.25 72.55 -12.49
N ASN A 35 27.26 73.03 -11.71
CA ASN A 35 27.48 73.98 -10.63
C ASN A 35 27.76 73.34 -9.25
N ALA A 36 27.90 72.05 -9.15
CA ALA A 36 28.17 71.34 -7.87
C ALA A 36 29.53 70.68 -7.94
N THR A 37 30.40 71.03 -6.98
CA THR A 37 31.68 70.38 -6.71
C THR A 37 31.61 69.53 -5.45
N PHE A 38 31.85 68.23 -5.61
CA PHE A 38 31.92 67.30 -4.50
C PHE A 38 33.39 66.98 -4.22
N GLU A 39 33.89 67.40 -3.09
CA GLU A 39 35.20 67.05 -2.58
C GLU A 39 35.02 65.88 -1.61
N THR A 40 35.54 64.71 -1.95
CA THR A 40 35.53 63.53 -1.07
C THR A 40 36.90 62.89 -1.03
N SER A 41 37.28 62.35 0.12
CA SER A 41 38.51 61.59 0.21
C SER A 41 38.28 60.20 -0.42
N LEU A 42 39.30 59.65 -1.09
CA LEU A 42 39.29 58.30 -1.64
C LEU A 42 38.89 57.25 -0.59
N PHE A 43 39.26 57.50 0.66
CA PHE A 43 38.85 56.68 1.83
C PHE A 43 37.36 56.71 2.08
N ALA A 44 36.72 57.90 2.06
CA ALA A 44 35.28 58.02 2.26
C ALA A 44 34.50 57.33 1.14
N LEU A 45 34.95 57.43 -0.11
CA LEU A 45 34.35 56.69 -1.27
C LEU A 45 34.46 55.19 -1.10
N PHE A 46 35.60 54.69 -0.67
CA PHE A 46 35.81 53.28 -0.40
C PHE A 46 34.90 52.75 0.71
N VAL A 47 34.81 53.49 1.82
CA VAL A 47 33.90 53.14 2.93
C VAL A 47 32.43 53.13 2.48
N ALA A 48 32.01 54.14 1.69
CA ALA A 48 30.67 54.20 1.13
C ALA A 48 30.35 53.00 0.23
N MET A 49 31.33 52.63 -0.62
CA MET A 49 31.18 51.45 -1.50
C MET A 49 31.07 50.13 -0.71
N VAL A 50 31.88 49.95 0.33
CA VAL A 50 31.81 48.78 1.22
C VAL A 50 30.46 48.71 1.96
N LEU A 51 29.98 49.84 2.48
CA LEU A 51 28.66 49.91 3.14
C LEU A 51 27.53 49.60 2.17
N LEU A 52 27.62 50.05 0.92
CA LEU A 52 26.64 49.77 -0.12
C LEU A 52 26.63 48.28 -0.47
N LEU A 53 27.79 47.62 -0.58
CA LEU A 53 27.87 46.20 -0.79
C LEU A 53 27.30 45.40 0.38
N ILE A 54 27.56 45.81 1.61
CA ILE A 54 27.00 45.17 2.81
C ILE A 54 25.46 45.33 2.80
N ALA A 55 24.95 46.53 2.52
CA ALA A 55 23.51 46.80 2.43
C ALA A 55 22.86 45.97 1.33
N ALA A 56 23.45 45.90 0.12
CA ALA A 56 22.96 45.04 -0.97
C ALA A 56 22.95 43.57 -0.57
N ARG A 57 23.98 43.11 0.14
CA ARG A 57 24.06 41.72 0.65
C ARG A 57 23.00 41.43 1.68
N LEU A 58 22.71 42.36 2.61
CA LEU A 58 21.63 42.25 3.60
C LEU A 58 20.26 42.21 2.93
N VAL A 59 20.01 43.07 1.95
CA VAL A 59 18.78 43.09 1.17
C VAL A 59 18.61 41.75 0.41
N TYR A 60 19.68 41.25 -0.22
CA TYR A 60 19.64 39.94 -0.89
C TYR A 60 19.33 38.80 0.07
N LEU A 61 19.93 38.77 1.27
CA LEU A 61 19.64 37.78 2.32
C LEU A 61 18.21 37.88 2.79
N LEU A 62 17.69 39.10 2.99
CA LEU A 62 16.30 39.33 3.40
C LEU A 62 15.30 38.86 2.33
N LEU A 63 15.56 39.19 1.07
CA LEU A 63 14.74 38.73 -0.07
C LEU A 63 14.83 37.22 -0.29
N SER A 64 16.01 36.63 -0.06
CA SER A 64 16.18 35.17 -0.13
C SER A 64 15.43 34.45 0.99
N TRP A 65 15.34 35.05 2.16
CA TRP A 65 14.59 34.51 3.30
C TRP A 65 13.07 34.69 3.11
N LEU A 66 12.65 35.77 2.47
CA LEU A 66 11.25 36.07 2.10
C LEU A 66 10.82 35.44 0.76
N ASN A 67 11.63 34.53 0.17
CA ASN A 67 11.33 33.96 -1.14
C ASN A 67 9.93 33.30 -1.15
N PRO A 68 8.92 33.91 -1.81
CA PRO A 68 7.54 33.43 -1.78
C PRO A 68 7.38 32.03 -2.38
N LEU A 69 8.32 31.60 -3.24
CA LEU A 69 8.33 30.27 -3.81
C LEU A 69 8.60 29.17 -2.75
N ASN A 70 9.41 29.45 -1.74
CA ASN A 70 9.66 28.53 -0.65
C ASN A 70 8.45 28.42 0.29
N LEU A 71 7.75 29.54 0.53
CA LEU A 71 6.51 29.57 1.32
C LEU A 71 5.36 28.83 0.59
N VAL A 72 5.24 28.98 -0.73
CA VAL A 72 4.25 28.26 -1.53
C VAL A 72 4.56 26.76 -1.58
N ARG A 73 5.85 26.37 -1.71
CA ARG A 73 6.26 24.96 -1.67
C ARG A 73 6.02 24.35 -0.28
N ALA A 74 6.38 25.04 0.77
CA ALA A 74 6.08 24.60 2.14
C ALA A 74 4.56 24.48 2.36
N GLY A 75 3.75 25.46 1.94
CA GLY A 75 2.30 25.42 2.03
C GLY A 75 1.69 24.21 1.31
N ARG A 76 2.17 23.86 0.11
CA ARG A 76 1.73 22.67 -0.63
C ARG A 76 2.12 21.37 0.08
N GLN A 77 3.31 21.28 0.66
CA GLN A 77 3.74 20.11 1.42
C GLN A 77 2.91 19.95 2.70
N TRP A 78 2.59 21.04 3.40
CA TRP A 78 1.76 21.02 4.59
C TRP A 78 0.30 20.65 4.29
N SER A 79 -0.25 21.12 3.17
CA SER A 79 -1.61 20.74 2.73
C SER A 79 -1.67 19.26 2.31
N ALA A 80 -0.67 18.76 1.59
CA ALA A 80 -0.57 17.35 1.22
C ALA A 80 -0.40 16.46 2.45
N ALA A 81 0.45 16.84 3.41
CA ALA A 81 0.64 16.11 4.65
C ALA A 81 -0.65 16.09 5.52
N ARG A 82 -1.39 17.22 5.58
CA ARG A 82 -2.70 17.25 6.26
C ARG A 82 -3.73 16.37 5.56
N ALA A 83 -3.79 16.38 4.21
CA ALA A 83 -4.70 15.55 3.45
C ALA A 83 -4.38 14.05 3.65
N ALA A 84 -3.08 13.67 3.59
CA ALA A 84 -2.64 12.31 3.85
C ALA A 84 -2.97 11.85 5.27
N ARG A 85 -2.75 12.71 6.28
CA ARG A 85 -3.10 12.40 7.67
C ARG A 85 -4.62 12.25 7.88
N LYS A 86 -5.41 13.10 7.22
CA LYS A 86 -6.87 12.99 7.26
C LYS A 86 -7.36 11.70 6.58
N ALA A 87 -6.76 11.33 5.44
CA ALA A 87 -7.08 10.08 4.76
C ALA A 87 -6.71 8.86 5.60
N LEU A 88 -5.53 8.88 6.25
CA LEU A 88 -5.08 7.81 7.15
C LEU A 88 -6.02 7.66 8.35
N ASN A 89 -6.41 8.76 8.99
CA ASN A 89 -7.35 8.71 10.12
C ASN A 89 -8.71 8.16 9.66
N ALA A 90 -9.24 8.61 8.51
CA ALA A 90 -10.49 8.11 7.97
C ALA A 90 -10.43 6.60 7.64
N GLN A 91 -9.27 6.11 7.17
CA GLN A 91 -9.06 4.68 6.93
C GLN A 91 -9.03 3.90 8.26
N ASN A 92 -8.32 4.39 9.27
CA ASN A 92 -8.29 3.76 10.60
C ASN A 92 -9.68 3.71 11.24
N ASP A 93 -10.47 4.79 11.12
CA ASP A 93 -11.85 4.85 11.64
C ASP A 93 -12.72 3.77 10.97
N VAL A 94 -12.57 3.55 9.66
CA VAL A 94 -13.29 2.49 8.91
C VAL A 94 -12.84 1.10 9.35
N GLU A 95 -11.54 0.88 9.53
CA GLU A 95 -11.00 -0.40 10.00
C GLU A 95 -11.48 -0.73 11.41
N GLU A 96 -11.46 0.25 12.32
CA GLU A 96 -11.95 0.10 13.70
C GLU A 96 -13.45 -0.23 13.72
N GLN A 97 -14.24 0.47 12.88
CA GLN A 97 -15.67 0.19 12.72
C GLN A 97 -15.93 -1.23 12.20
N GLN A 98 -15.16 -1.69 11.22
CA GLN A 98 -15.28 -3.05 10.70
C GLN A 98 -14.91 -4.09 11.76
N LEU A 99 -13.87 -3.84 12.55
CA LEU A 99 -13.45 -4.72 13.63
C LEU A 99 -14.56 -4.84 14.72
N GLU A 100 -15.15 -3.73 15.11
CA GLU A 100 -16.29 -3.73 16.05
C GLU A 100 -17.47 -4.54 15.51
N LEU A 101 -17.79 -4.39 14.22
CA LEU A 101 -18.84 -5.17 13.57
C LEU A 101 -18.55 -6.66 13.54
N MET A 102 -17.28 -7.05 13.32
CA MET A 102 -16.86 -8.47 13.39
C MET A 102 -17.06 -9.04 14.80
N HIS A 103 -16.68 -8.32 15.84
CA HIS A 103 -16.91 -8.73 17.23
C HIS A 103 -18.41 -8.89 17.53
N ARG A 104 -19.23 -7.97 17.10
CA ARG A 104 -20.69 -8.04 17.29
C ARG A 104 -21.34 -9.20 16.52
N LEU A 105 -20.84 -9.49 15.30
CA LEU A 105 -21.30 -10.66 14.53
C LEU A 105 -20.93 -11.96 15.23
N ALA A 106 -19.70 -12.03 15.78
CA ALA A 106 -19.26 -13.19 16.53
C ALA A 106 -20.14 -13.42 17.77
N SER A 107 -20.36 -12.40 18.61
CA SER A 107 -21.19 -12.50 19.81
C SER A 107 -22.64 -12.88 19.48
N LEU A 108 -23.26 -12.25 18.46
CA LEU A 108 -24.60 -12.60 18.00
C LEU A 108 -24.72 -14.06 17.57
N SER A 109 -23.69 -14.60 16.92
CA SER A 109 -23.69 -15.99 16.44
C SER A 109 -23.47 -17.02 17.55
N GLU A 110 -22.96 -16.60 18.70
CA GLU A 110 -22.75 -17.44 19.89
C GLU A 110 -23.98 -17.51 20.79
N GLU A 111 -24.93 -16.58 20.64
CA GLU A 111 -26.16 -16.59 21.41
C GLU A 111 -27.06 -17.79 21.00
N PRO A 112 -27.48 -18.65 21.98
CA PRO A 112 -28.32 -19.79 21.68
C PRO A 112 -29.68 -19.35 21.13
N GLY A 113 -30.07 -19.93 19.99
CA GLY A 113 -31.31 -19.64 19.30
C GLY A 113 -31.33 -18.42 18.40
N THR A 114 -30.19 -17.86 18.08
CA THR A 114 -30.05 -16.78 17.10
C THR A 114 -30.59 -17.18 15.74
N LYS A 115 -31.58 -16.40 15.25
CA LYS A 115 -32.23 -16.64 13.97
C LYS A 115 -31.44 -16.01 12.80
N VAL A 116 -31.41 -16.68 11.67
CA VAL A 116 -30.86 -16.15 10.41
C VAL A 116 -31.35 -14.74 10.09
N SER A 117 -32.65 -14.47 10.33
CA SER A 117 -33.23 -13.15 10.11
C SER A 117 -32.63 -12.05 10.99
N ALA A 118 -32.10 -12.38 12.17
CA ALA A 118 -31.43 -11.42 13.05
C ALA A 118 -30.07 -11.02 12.47
N LEU A 119 -29.25 -11.99 12.05
CA LEU A 119 -27.98 -11.75 11.38
C LEU A 119 -28.16 -10.98 10.06
N ARG A 120 -29.15 -11.35 9.26
CA ARG A 120 -29.46 -10.65 8.00
C ARG A 120 -29.88 -9.19 8.24
N ARG A 121 -30.71 -8.92 9.27
CA ARG A 121 -31.09 -7.55 9.65
C ARG A 121 -29.91 -6.75 10.19
N PHE A 122 -29.08 -7.39 11.02
CA PHE A 122 -27.85 -6.79 11.56
C PHE A 122 -26.93 -6.36 10.40
N TRP A 123 -26.62 -7.29 9.49
CA TRP A 123 -25.80 -7.02 8.31
C TRP A 123 -26.33 -5.83 7.50
N LYS A 124 -27.57 -5.92 7.04
CA LYS A 124 -28.22 -4.87 6.23
C LYS A 124 -28.23 -3.49 6.89
N ARG A 125 -28.36 -3.46 8.23
CA ARG A 125 -28.38 -2.20 8.97
C ARG A 125 -27.01 -1.55 9.06
N HIS A 126 -25.96 -2.33 9.32
CA HIS A 126 -24.66 -1.81 9.65
C HIS A 126 -23.72 -1.67 8.45
N THR A 127 -24.00 -2.36 7.34
CA THR A 127 -23.20 -2.24 6.10
C THR A 127 -23.84 -1.29 5.07
N ARG A 128 -24.96 -0.65 5.42
CA ARG A 128 -25.62 0.29 4.50
C ARG A 128 -24.77 1.53 4.27
N GLY A 129 -24.32 1.72 3.01
CA GLY A 129 -23.45 2.86 2.63
C GLY A 129 -21.97 2.67 2.94
N MET A 130 -21.58 1.46 3.36
CA MET A 130 -20.20 1.04 3.57
C MET A 130 -19.83 -0.01 2.52
N GLU A 131 -18.57 -0.04 2.09
CA GLU A 131 -18.01 -1.16 1.35
C GLU A 131 -17.35 -2.14 2.35
N PRO A 132 -17.98 -3.30 2.62
CA PRO A 132 -17.43 -4.25 3.58
C PRO A 132 -16.14 -4.87 3.04
N GLY A 133 -15.10 -4.89 3.88
CA GLY A 133 -13.84 -5.57 3.57
C GLY A 133 -13.99 -7.09 3.57
N ASP A 134 -13.04 -7.79 2.97
CA ASP A 134 -13.04 -9.26 2.85
C ASP A 134 -13.12 -9.95 4.21
N GLU A 135 -12.47 -9.39 5.23
CA GLU A 135 -12.49 -9.93 6.59
C GLU A 135 -13.88 -9.82 7.23
N LEU A 136 -14.55 -8.67 7.07
CA LEU A 136 -15.91 -8.46 7.59
C LEU A 136 -16.92 -9.39 6.88
N ILE A 137 -16.80 -9.57 5.56
CA ILE A 137 -17.61 -10.53 4.80
C ILE A 137 -17.38 -11.94 5.33
N SER A 138 -16.13 -12.32 5.54
CA SER A 138 -15.75 -13.63 6.06
C SER A 138 -16.27 -13.87 7.48
N ALA A 139 -16.24 -12.86 8.34
CA ALA A 139 -16.83 -12.92 9.69
C ALA A 139 -18.35 -13.12 9.64
N CYS A 140 -19.06 -12.46 8.72
CA CYS A 140 -20.47 -12.67 8.49
C CYS A 140 -20.79 -14.10 8.03
N VAL A 141 -20.01 -14.62 7.10
CA VAL A 141 -20.10 -16.01 6.64
C VAL A 141 -19.88 -16.99 7.78
N GLN A 142 -18.85 -16.77 8.62
CA GLN A 142 -18.60 -17.61 9.80
C GLN A 142 -19.77 -17.57 10.79
N ALA A 143 -20.39 -16.40 10.98
CA ALA A 143 -21.58 -16.27 11.82
C ALA A 143 -22.76 -17.11 11.29
N TYR A 144 -23.02 -17.08 9.97
CA TYR A 144 -24.01 -17.96 9.34
C TYR A 144 -23.66 -19.45 9.50
N MET A 145 -22.38 -19.81 9.34
CA MET A 145 -21.93 -21.17 9.51
C MET A 145 -22.12 -21.70 10.94
N ARG A 146 -21.88 -20.87 11.96
CA ARG A 146 -22.07 -21.24 13.37
C ARG A 146 -23.53 -21.56 13.70
N ILE A 147 -24.48 -20.83 13.14
CA ILE A 147 -25.91 -21.08 13.35
C ILE A 147 -26.50 -22.12 12.38
N GLY A 148 -25.64 -22.77 11.56
CA GLY A 148 -26.06 -23.79 10.60
C GLY A 148 -26.74 -23.25 9.33
N ALA A 149 -26.69 -21.96 9.07
CA ALA A 149 -27.32 -21.32 7.91
C ALA A 149 -26.38 -21.35 6.66
N LEU A 150 -26.03 -22.56 6.21
CA LEU A 150 -25.05 -22.80 5.15
C LEU A 150 -25.42 -22.13 3.83
N GLN A 151 -26.70 -22.15 3.47
CA GLN A 151 -27.17 -21.53 2.21
C GLN A 151 -26.99 -20.00 2.24
N ASP A 152 -27.25 -19.36 3.40
CA ASP A 152 -27.02 -17.93 3.56
C ASP A 152 -25.52 -17.58 3.51
N ALA A 153 -24.66 -18.44 4.06
CA ALA A 153 -23.21 -18.29 3.98
C ALA A 153 -22.71 -18.32 2.52
N VAL A 154 -23.20 -19.27 1.73
CA VAL A 154 -22.87 -19.37 0.29
C VAL A 154 -23.35 -18.14 -0.46
N THR A 155 -24.63 -17.78 -0.29
CA THR A 155 -25.22 -16.60 -0.95
C THR A 155 -24.49 -15.31 -0.60
N MET A 156 -24.00 -15.21 0.63
CA MET A 156 -23.24 -14.05 1.09
C MET A 156 -21.93 -13.91 0.32
N PHE A 157 -21.16 -14.99 0.15
CA PHE A 157 -19.94 -14.96 -0.66
C PHE A 157 -20.24 -14.66 -2.13
N GLU A 158 -21.24 -15.31 -2.71
CA GLU A 158 -21.61 -15.12 -4.11
C GLU A 158 -21.98 -13.66 -4.40
N SER A 159 -22.84 -13.07 -3.56
CA SER A 159 -23.21 -11.65 -3.67
C SER A 159 -22.02 -10.71 -3.50
N ALA A 160 -21.10 -11.01 -2.59
CA ALA A 160 -19.91 -10.23 -2.37
C ALA A 160 -18.95 -10.28 -3.57
N LEU A 161 -18.74 -11.47 -4.14
CA LEU A 161 -17.89 -11.69 -5.33
C LEU A 161 -18.48 -11.06 -6.59
N GLU A 162 -19.81 -11.04 -6.74
CA GLU A 162 -20.49 -10.35 -7.83
C GLU A 162 -20.37 -8.82 -7.71
N ALA A 163 -20.42 -8.29 -6.49
CA ALA A 163 -20.26 -6.86 -6.25
C ALA A 163 -18.79 -6.42 -6.42
N ARG A 164 -17.86 -7.18 -5.87
CA ARG A 164 -16.42 -6.90 -5.92
C ARG A 164 -15.62 -8.21 -5.94
N TRP A 165 -14.88 -8.43 -7.01
CA TRP A 165 -14.03 -9.60 -7.13
C TRP A 165 -12.86 -9.54 -6.15
N SER A 166 -12.60 -10.64 -5.45
CA SER A 166 -11.50 -10.79 -4.52
C SER A 166 -10.98 -12.22 -4.49
N ASP A 167 -9.68 -12.39 -4.73
CA ASP A 167 -8.99 -13.68 -4.68
C ASP A 167 -9.07 -14.32 -3.30
N SER A 168 -9.01 -13.51 -2.24
CA SER A 168 -9.18 -13.95 -0.86
C SER A 168 -10.55 -14.58 -0.63
N LEU A 169 -11.62 -13.94 -1.11
CA LEU A 169 -12.98 -14.46 -0.98
C LEU A 169 -13.20 -15.70 -1.85
N VAL A 170 -12.63 -15.76 -3.06
CA VAL A 170 -12.70 -16.95 -3.93
C VAL A 170 -12.06 -18.17 -3.25
N ARG A 171 -10.87 -18.01 -2.66
CA ARG A 171 -10.22 -19.09 -1.88
C ARG A 171 -11.13 -19.58 -0.74
N ARG A 172 -11.67 -18.65 0.05
CA ARG A 172 -12.57 -18.97 1.18
C ARG A 172 -13.88 -19.59 0.73
N TYR A 173 -14.45 -19.16 -0.40
CA TYR A 173 -15.66 -19.73 -0.98
C TYR A 173 -15.50 -21.23 -1.28
N SER A 174 -14.36 -21.63 -1.87
CA SER A 174 -14.07 -23.03 -2.17
C SER A 174 -13.95 -23.91 -0.91
N LEU A 175 -13.53 -23.33 0.22
CA LEU A 175 -13.38 -24.06 1.48
C LEU A 175 -14.71 -24.27 2.21
N LEU A 176 -15.76 -23.50 1.89
CA LEU A 176 -17.10 -23.73 2.43
C LEU A 176 -17.64 -25.11 2.06
N SER A 177 -17.27 -25.63 0.90
CA SER A 177 -17.71 -26.94 0.41
C SER A 177 -17.37 -28.08 1.36
N LEU A 178 -16.36 -27.92 2.22
CA LEU A 178 -15.99 -28.92 3.24
C LEU A 178 -17.06 -29.11 4.32
N ARG A 179 -18.01 -28.19 4.44
CA ARG A 179 -19.07 -28.17 5.47
C ARG A 179 -20.48 -28.25 4.92
N VAL A 180 -20.64 -28.37 3.61
CA VAL A 180 -21.92 -28.47 2.93
C VAL A 180 -22.10 -29.86 2.30
N ASP A 181 -23.34 -30.19 1.92
CA ASP A 181 -23.64 -31.43 1.25
C ASP A 181 -23.10 -31.50 -0.20
N ASP A 182 -23.07 -32.71 -0.77
CA ASP A 182 -22.52 -32.92 -2.11
C ASP A 182 -23.35 -32.18 -3.19
N ALA A 183 -24.67 -32.07 -3.00
CA ALA A 183 -25.51 -31.32 -3.94
C ALA A 183 -25.19 -29.82 -3.93
N GLN A 184 -24.90 -29.27 -2.77
CA GLN A 184 -24.47 -27.88 -2.66
C GLN A 184 -23.07 -27.67 -3.29
N ALA A 185 -22.15 -28.63 -3.13
CA ALA A 185 -20.83 -28.58 -3.77
C ALA A 185 -20.93 -28.54 -5.31
N VAL A 186 -21.86 -29.31 -5.88
CA VAL A 186 -22.13 -29.26 -7.32
C VAL A 186 -22.67 -27.89 -7.75
N ARG A 187 -23.62 -27.30 -7.01
CA ARG A 187 -24.13 -25.94 -7.30
C ARG A 187 -23.04 -24.89 -7.23
N GLN A 188 -22.17 -24.96 -6.19
CA GLN A 188 -21.03 -24.05 -6.07
C GLN A 188 -20.03 -24.20 -7.23
N LEU A 189 -19.78 -25.45 -7.68
CA LEU A 189 -18.94 -25.72 -8.86
C LEU A 189 -19.54 -25.09 -10.11
N GLN A 190 -20.83 -25.28 -10.38
CA GLN A 190 -21.52 -24.66 -11.51
C GLN A 190 -21.41 -23.12 -11.46
N LYS A 191 -21.54 -22.54 -10.27
CA LYS A 191 -21.35 -21.09 -10.08
C LYS A 191 -19.91 -20.66 -10.40
N ALA A 192 -18.92 -21.38 -9.91
CA ALA A 192 -17.51 -21.11 -10.22
C ALA A 192 -17.20 -21.27 -11.72
N GLU A 193 -17.77 -22.28 -12.37
CA GLU A 193 -17.68 -22.48 -13.83
C GLU A 193 -18.32 -21.31 -14.61
N SER A 194 -19.42 -20.75 -14.11
CA SER A 194 -20.01 -19.55 -14.71
C SER A 194 -19.10 -18.32 -14.62
N TRP A 195 -18.39 -18.16 -13.51
CA TRP A 195 -17.37 -17.09 -13.39
C TRP A 195 -16.14 -17.34 -14.26
N LEU A 196 -15.73 -18.62 -14.45
CA LEU A 196 -14.63 -18.99 -15.33
C LEU A 196 -14.91 -18.65 -16.79
N SER A 197 -16.17 -18.58 -17.21
CA SER A 197 -16.50 -18.16 -18.59
C SER A 197 -16.07 -16.73 -18.91
N ALA A 198 -16.07 -15.85 -17.89
CA ALA A 198 -15.61 -14.46 -18.01
C ALA A 198 -14.14 -14.26 -17.58
N ARG A 199 -13.56 -15.23 -16.82
CA ARG A 199 -12.22 -15.15 -16.21
C ARG A 199 -11.44 -16.43 -16.45
N THR A 200 -11.22 -16.76 -17.71
CA THR A 200 -10.67 -18.06 -18.15
C THR A 200 -9.27 -18.37 -17.65
N GLU A 201 -8.48 -17.35 -17.37
CA GLU A 201 -7.08 -17.43 -16.91
C GLU A 201 -6.91 -16.91 -15.47
N ASP A 202 -7.91 -17.08 -14.63
CA ASP A 202 -7.82 -16.75 -13.20
C ASP A 202 -7.33 -17.99 -12.43
N GLY A 203 -6.05 -18.01 -12.05
CA GLY A 203 -5.42 -19.13 -11.36
C GLY A 203 -6.07 -19.46 -10.01
N VAL A 204 -6.53 -18.45 -9.26
CA VAL A 204 -7.20 -18.63 -7.97
C VAL A 204 -8.59 -19.22 -8.14
N LEU A 205 -9.33 -18.77 -9.16
CA LEU A 205 -10.64 -19.31 -9.47
C LEU A 205 -10.55 -20.75 -9.98
N LEU A 206 -9.52 -21.07 -10.79
CA LEU A 206 -9.23 -22.44 -11.22
C LEU A 206 -8.90 -23.36 -10.04
N LEU A 207 -8.09 -22.90 -9.07
CA LEU A 207 -7.84 -23.63 -7.82
C LEU A 207 -9.15 -23.87 -7.04
N ALA A 208 -9.99 -22.84 -6.93
CA ALA A 208 -11.29 -22.95 -6.25
C ALA A 208 -12.21 -23.96 -6.95
N ALA A 209 -12.31 -23.90 -8.29
CA ALA A 209 -13.09 -24.86 -9.08
C ALA A 209 -12.57 -26.29 -8.92
N GLY A 210 -11.24 -26.48 -8.86
CA GLY A 210 -10.62 -27.76 -8.58
C GLY A 210 -11.04 -28.35 -7.22
N ARG A 211 -11.04 -27.55 -6.16
CA ARG A 211 -11.51 -27.93 -4.82
C ARG A 211 -12.99 -28.31 -4.80
N LEU A 212 -13.82 -27.51 -5.47
CA LEU A 212 -15.25 -27.79 -5.60
C LEU A 212 -15.51 -29.08 -6.41
N ALA A 213 -14.73 -29.33 -7.45
CA ALA A 213 -14.80 -30.56 -8.22
C ALA A 213 -14.36 -31.79 -7.40
N LEU A 214 -13.32 -31.65 -6.54
CA LEU A 214 -12.94 -32.71 -5.58
C LEU A 214 -14.11 -33.05 -4.66
N ARG A 215 -14.78 -32.04 -4.11
CA ARG A 215 -15.92 -32.25 -3.23
C ARG A 215 -17.10 -32.89 -3.94
N ALA A 216 -17.30 -32.56 -5.22
CA ALA A 216 -18.32 -33.18 -6.07
C ALA A 216 -17.92 -34.57 -6.61
N SER A 217 -16.77 -35.13 -6.16
CA SER A 217 -16.22 -36.42 -6.62
C SER A 217 -15.90 -36.46 -8.14
N LEU A 218 -15.69 -35.30 -8.74
CA LEU A 218 -15.39 -35.16 -10.18
C LEU A 218 -13.86 -35.11 -10.38
N TRP A 219 -13.17 -36.22 -10.08
CA TRP A 219 -11.70 -36.31 -10.01
C TRP A 219 -10.98 -35.84 -11.28
N GLY A 220 -11.52 -36.22 -12.46
CA GLY A 220 -10.94 -35.80 -13.74
C GLY A 220 -11.02 -34.29 -13.95
N LYS A 221 -12.17 -33.67 -13.65
CA LYS A 221 -12.33 -32.21 -13.70
C LYS A 221 -11.42 -31.52 -12.66
N ALA A 222 -11.33 -32.06 -11.45
CA ALA A 222 -10.48 -31.50 -10.40
C ALA A 222 -9.01 -31.44 -10.85
N ARG A 223 -8.50 -32.54 -11.43
CA ARG A 223 -7.16 -32.58 -11.98
C ARG A 223 -6.95 -31.53 -13.07
N ASP A 224 -7.86 -31.44 -14.05
CA ASP A 224 -7.77 -30.48 -15.14
C ASP A 224 -7.73 -29.03 -14.60
N TYR A 225 -8.56 -28.69 -13.64
CA TYR A 225 -8.57 -27.37 -13.03
C TYR A 225 -7.27 -27.05 -12.28
N PHE A 226 -6.70 -27.98 -11.51
CA PHE A 226 -5.43 -27.76 -10.83
C PHE A 226 -4.27 -27.62 -11.83
N GLU A 227 -4.22 -28.46 -12.85
CA GLU A 227 -3.20 -28.35 -13.89
C GLU A 227 -3.31 -27.02 -14.66
N ARG A 228 -4.53 -26.56 -14.94
CA ARG A 228 -4.76 -25.24 -15.54
C ARG A 228 -4.37 -24.10 -14.61
N SER A 229 -4.73 -24.18 -13.33
CA SER A 229 -4.32 -23.19 -12.32
C SER A 229 -2.79 -23.03 -12.28
N LEU A 230 -2.07 -24.15 -12.29
CA LEU A 230 -0.60 -24.19 -12.27
C LEU A 230 0.06 -23.69 -13.56
N ARG A 231 -0.64 -23.73 -14.69
CA ARG A 231 -0.16 -23.09 -15.93
C ARG A 231 -0.25 -21.57 -15.88
N VAL A 232 -1.23 -21.03 -15.14
CA VAL A 232 -1.41 -19.60 -14.96
C VAL A 232 -0.48 -19.04 -13.89
N SER A 233 -0.41 -19.73 -12.75
CA SER A 233 0.43 -19.29 -11.60
C SER A 233 0.94 -20.49 -10.82
N ALA A 234 2.20 -20.41 -10.36
CA ALA A 234 2.82 -21.44 -9.52
C ALA A 234 2.30 -21.32 -8.07
N ASP A 235 1.06 -21.76 -7.85
CA ASP A 235 0.42 -21.71 -6.53
C ASP A 235 0.73 -22.97 -5.73
N VAL A 236 1.26 -22.79 -4.51
CA VAL A 236 1.63 -23.88 -3.60
C VAL A 236 0.43 -24.74 -3.21
N GLU A 237 -0.73 -24.10 -3.00
CA GLU A 237 -1.95 -24.83 -2.65
C GLU A 237 -2.43 -25.72 -3.81
N ALA A 238 -2.35 -25.22 -5.07
CA ALA A 238 -2.70 -25.98 -6.24
C ALA A 238 -1.77 -27.20 -6.44
N TYR A 239 -0.47 -27.05 -6.21
CA TYR A 239 0.47 -28.16 -6.22
C TYR A 239 0.14 -29.21 -5.15
N ALA A 240 -0.15 -28.75 -3.92
CA ALA A 240 -0.46 -29.64 -2.80
C ALA A 240 -1.76 -30.45 -3.05
N GLU A 241 -2.81 -29.78 -3.56
CA GLU A 241 -4.08 -30.46 -3.87
C GLU A 241 -3.92 -31.43 -5.05
N LEU A 242 -3.16 -31.06 -6.09
CA LEU A 242 -2.89 -31.95 -7.22
C LEU A 242 -2.08 -33.16 -6.78
N ALA A 243 -1.02 -32.97 -5.96
CA ALA A 243 -0.22 -34.09 -5.46
C ALA A 243 -1.05 -35.06 -4.64
N ARG A 244 -1.91 -34.55 -3.72
CA ARG A 244 -2.83 -35.35 -2.92
C ARG A 244 -3.83 -36.14 -3.79
N LEU A 245 -4.36 -35.50 -4.84
CA LEU A 245 -5.28 -36.16 -5.78
C LEU A 245 -4.59 -37.28 -6.54
N LEU A 246 -3.38 -37.04 -7.09
CA LEU A 246 -2.61 -38.04 -7.84
C LEU A 246 -2.22 -39.23 -6.97
N GLN A 247 -1.85 -38.99 -5.71
CA GLN A 247 -1.57 -40.06 -4.73
C GLN A 247 -2.79 -40.94 -4.50
N ASN A 248 -3.98 -40.34 -4.32
CA ASN A 248 -5.22 -41.09 -4.10
C ASN A 248 -5.69 -41.85 -5.35
N LEU A 249 -5.39 -41.33 -6.54
CA LEU A 249 -5.66 -42.02 -7.80
C LEU A 249 -4.62 -43.11 -8.11
N LYS A 250 -3.60 -43.30 -7.25
CA LYS A 250 -2.49 -44.24 -7.47
C LYS A 250 -1.68 -43.97 -8.75
N GLU A 251 -1.67 -42.72 -9.23
CA GLU A 251 -0.84 -42.25 -10.34
C GLU A 251 0.58 -41.94 -9.85
N GLN A 252 1.29 -42.94 -9.34
CA GLN A 252 2.57 -42.83 -8.63
C GLN A 252 3.69 -42.15 -9.44
N ASP A 253 3.63 -42.23 -10.77
CA ASP A 253 4.67 -41.64 -11.65
C ASP A 253 4.57 -40.09 -11.72
N ARG A 254 3.41 -39.51 -11.43
CA ARG A 254 3.15 -38.06 -11.52
C ARG A 254 3.28 -37.33 -10.18
N GLU A 255 3.00 -38.01 -9.07
CA GLU A 255 3.05 -37.45 -7.71
C GLU A 255 4.43 -36.86 -7.37
N PRO A 256 5.58 -37.55 -7.58
CA PRO A 256 6.89 -37.01 -7.24
C PRO A 256 7.21 -35.72 -8.00
N ARG A 257 6.74 -35.59 -9.24
CA ARG A 257 6.94 -34.38 -10.05
C ARG A 257 6.13 -33.22 -9.52
N ALA A 258 4.88 -33.43 -9.10
CA ALA A 258 4.02 -32.40 -8.50
C ALA A 258 4.61 -31.91 -7.16
N LEU A 259 5.07 -32.83 -6.29
CA LEU A 259 5.73 -32.50 -5.03
C LEU A 259 7.05 -31.74 -5.23
N ALA A 260 7.88 -32.16 -6.17
CA ALA A 260 9.12 -31.47 -6.50
C ALA A 260 8.86 -30.06 -7.07
N ALA A 261 7.78 -29.86 -7.84
CA ALA A 261 7.38 -28.55 -8.33
C ALA A 261 6.85 -27.66 -7.19
N ALA A 262 6.05 -28.22 -6.26
CA ALA A 262 5.59 -27.51 -5.06
C ALA A 262 6.77 -27.05 -4.20
N THR A 263 7.74 -27.93 -3.94
CA THR A 263 8.95 -27.58 -3.18
C THR A 263 9.75 -26.46 -3.84
N ARG A 264 9.90 -26.51 -5.17
CA ARG A 264 10.57 -25.43 -5.91
C ARG A 264 9.80 -24.11 -5.83
N ALA A 265 8.47 -24.14 -5.97
CA ALA A 265 7.63 -22.94 -5.85
C ALA A 265 7.72 -22.32 -4.45
N MET A 266 7.72 -23.15 -3.39
CA MET A 266 7.89 -22.70 -2.01
C MET A 266 9.26 -22.07 -1.75
N SER A 267 10.32 -22.60 -2.34
CA SER A 267 11.68 -22.12 -2.15
C SER A 267 12.07 -20.95 -3.07
N ALA A 268 11.31 -20.68 -4.12
CA ALA A 268 11.66 -19.66 -5.12
C ALA A 268 11.74 -18.23 -4.57
N GLY A 269 11.05 -17.94 -3.46
CA GLY A 269 11.09 -16.64 -2.77
C GLY A 269 12.04 -16.58 -1.57
N LEU A 270 12.73 -17.65 -1.24
CA LEU A 270 13.61 -17.71 -0.07
C LEU A 270 15.08 -17.47 -0.46
N PRO A 271 15.87 -16.79 0.41
CA PRO A 271 17.30 -16.66 0.20
C PRO A 271 17.95 -18.06 0.17
N GLN A 272 18.82 -18.26 -0.82
CA GLN A 272 19.55 -19.52 -0.94
C GLN A 272 20.69 -19.54 0.08
N PHE A 273 20.58 -20.39 1.09
CA PHE A 273 21.68 -20.66 2.01
C PHE A 273 22.55 -21.83 1.50
N PRO A 274 23.85 -21.88 1.86
CA PRO A 274 24.71 -23.00 1.54
C PRO A 274 24.12 -24.31 2.02
N GLN A 275 24.09 -25.33 1.14
CA GLN A 275 23.61 -26.66 1.46
C GLN A 275 24.81 -27.60 1.72
N PRO A 276 24.71 -28.56 2.65
CA PRO A 276 25.72 -29.61 2.79
C PRO A 276 25.79 -30.41 1.51
N GLY A 277 27.02 -30.63 1.00
CA GLY A 277 27.29 -31.43 -0.18
C GLY A 277 27.17 -32.94 0.08
#